data_85ac8c628d669a48a44b6b6c8fd0c0f3
#
_entry.id   85ac8c628d669a48a44b6b6c8fd0c0f3
#
_cell.length_a   1.000
_cell.length_b   1.000
_cell.length_c   1.000
_cell.angle_alpha   90.00
_cell.angle_beta   90.00
_cell.angle_gamma   90.00
#
_symmetry.space_group_name_H-M   'P 1'
#
loop_
_entity.id
_entity.type
_entity.pdbx_description
1 polymer ?
#
loop_
_entity_poly.entity_id
_entity_poly.type
_entity_poly.pdbx_seq_one_letter_code
_entity_poly.pdbx_strand_id
1 'polypeptide(L)'
;MSKGIILFQSKYGATKKYADWLAEMTGYDCAETKNANAVDLKPYDVILLGGGVYASGIAGFQFIKKNIGQLADKKITVFAVGASPYDEKAILQMRDLHFKNELRSIPLFYCRGAWDEETMKFTDRALCKMLQKAVAKQNPDEYEPWQKALMCAVGQKCDWTDQSYLEPLLKQIEKWR
;
A
#
# COMPACT_ATOMS: atom_id res chain seq x y z
N MET A 1 -27.04 -0.16 -2.08
CA MET A 1 -25.61 -0.57 -2.08
C MET A 1 -24.77 0.63 -1.65
N SER A 2 -23.83 0.44 -0.73
CA SER A 2 -22.94 1.52 -0.29
C SER A 2 -22.08 1.99 -1.47
N LYS A 3 -22.04 3.31 -1.70
CA LYS A 3 -21.18 3.89 -2.75
C LYS A 3 -19.75 3.94 -2.25
N GLY A 4 -18.80 3.39 -3.01
CA GLY A 4 -17.39 3.34 -2.62
C GLY A 4 -16.48 4.00 -3.64
N ILE A 5 -15.30 4.43 -3.15
CA ILE A 5 -14.21 4.94 -3.99
C ILE A 5 -12.89 4.30 -3.56
N ILE A 6 -12.07 3.99 -4.54
CA ILE A 6 -10.70 3.54 -4.38
C ILE A 6 -9.79 4.70 -4.75
N LEU A 7 -9.08 5.21 -3.75
CA LEU A 7 -8.02 6.20 -3.93
C LEU A 7 -6.68 5.48 -3.96
N PHE A 8 -5.81 5.82 -4.89
CA PHE A 8 -4.49 5.20 -4.91
C PHE A 8 -3.37 6.19 -5.21
N GLN A 9 -2.18 5.87 -4.72
CA GLN A 9 -0.95 6.53 -5.12
C GLN A 9 0.08 5.47 -5.51
N SER A 10 0.38 5.40 -6.80
CA SER A 10 1.30 4.43 -7.39
C SER A 10 2.47 5.13 -8.06
N LYS A 11 3.68 4.64 -7.81
CA LYS A 11 4.90 5.17 -8.42
C LYS A 11 5.38 4.30 -9.60
N TYR A 12 5.22 2.99 -9.47
CA TYR A 12 5.73 1.99 -10.41
C TYR A 12 4.67 1.00 -10.91
N GLY A 13 3.38 1.29 -10.69
CA GLY A 13 2.27 0.56 -11.30
C GLY A 13 1.64 -0.54 -10.44
N ALA A 14 2.34 -1.18 -9.50
CA ALA A 14 1.77 -2.30 -8.73
C ALA A 14 0.53 -1.90 -7.91
N THR A 15 0.57 -0.74 -7.23
CA THR A 15 -0.60 -0.25 -6.46
C THR A 15 -1.77 0.06 -7.39
N LYS A 16 -1.51 0.65 -8.56
CA LYS A 16 -2.55 0.91 -9.56
C LYS A 16 -3.21 -0.38 -10.03
N LYS A 17 -2.43 -1.42 -10.31
CA LYS A 17 -2.92 -2.74 -10.72
C LYS A 17 -3.90 -3.33 -9.69
N TYR A 18 -3.58 -3.25 -8.39
CA TYR A 18 -4.50 -3.65 -7.33
C TYR A 18 -5.75 -2.77 -7.25
N ALA A 19 -5.62 -1.46 -7.45
CA ALA A 19 -6.75 -0.54 -7.46
C ALA A 19 -7.71 -0.84 -8.63
N ASP A 20 -7.17 -1.12 -9.81
CA ASP A 20 -7.94 -1.51 -11.00
C ASP A 20 -8.72 -2.82 -10.75
N TRP A 21 -8.07 -3.86 -10.21
CA TRP A 21 -8.72 -5.11 -9.84
C TRP A 21 -9.84 -4.93 -8.80
N LEU A 22 -9.58 -4.10 -7.78
CA LEU A 22 -10.62 -3.79 -6.78
C LEU A 22 -11.82 -3.07 -7.41
N ALA A 23 -11.58 -2.14 -8.35
CA ALA A 23 -12.64 -1.44 -9.05
C ALA A 23 -13.50 -2.42 -9.87
N GLU A 24 -12.87 -3.36 -10.58
CA GLU A 24 -13.57 -4.41 -11.32
C GLU A 24 -14.41 -5.31 -10.41
N MET A 25 -13.85 -5.74 -9.25
CA MET A 25 -14.51 -6.66 -8.34
C MET A 25 -15.64 -6.01 -7.53
N THR A 26 -15.53 -4.71 -7.23
CA THR A 26 -16.47 -4.01 -6.33
C THR A 26 -17.47 -3.12 -7.05
N GLY A 27 -17.15 -2.67 -8.25
CA GLY A 27 -17.87 -1.62 -8.98
C GLY A 27 -17.66 -0.22 -8.36
N TYR A 28 -16.64 -0.03 -7.52
CA TYR A 28 -16.34 1.26 -6.91
C TYR A 28 -15.62 2.18 -7.89
N ASP A 29 -15.85 3.49 -7.73
CA ASP A 29 -15.08 4.49 -8.47
C ASP A 29 -13.59 4.40 -8.11
N CYS A 30 -12.69 4.78 -9.04
CA CYS A 30 -11.25 4.69 -8.83
C CYS A 30 -10.56 5.97 -9.28
N ALA A 31 -9.69 6.54 -8.44
CA ALA A 31 -8.97 7.78 -8.74
C ALA A 31 -7.60 7.83 -8.04
N GLU A 32 -6.66 8.56 -8.63
CA GLU A 32 -5.40 8.89 -7.94
C GLU A 32 -5.64 9.94 -6.84
N THR A 33 -4.95 9.80 -5.71
CA THR A 33 -5.07 10.74 -4.57
C THR A 33 -4.77 12.18 -4.93
N LYS A 34 -3.90 12.43 -5.91
CA LYS A 34 -3.58 13.78 -6.38
C LYS A 34 -4.75 14.51 -7.05
N ASN A 35 -5.74 13.75 -7.55
CA ASN A 35 -6.91 14.26 -8.25
C ASN A 35 -8.16 14.32 -7.33
N ALA A 36 -8.01 13.95 -6.04
CA ALA A 36 -9.09 13.90 -5.07
C ALA A 36 -8.97 15.04 -4.03
N ASN A 37 -10.10 15.53 -3.58
CA ASN A 37 -10.19 16.36 -2.39
C ASN A 37 -11.31 15.85 -1.47
N ALA A 38 -11.31 16.24 -0.19
CA ALA A 38 -12.27 15.71 0.79
C ALA A 38 -13.72 16.05 0.47
N VAL A 39 -13.98 17.14 -0.26
CA VAL A 39 -15.33 17.57 -0.65
C VAL A 39 -15.91 16.61 -1.69
N ASP A 40 -15.08 16.13 -2.61
CA ASP A 40 -15.49 15.19 -3.66
C ASP A 40 -15.81 13.81 -3.08
N LEU A 41 -15.37 13.52 -1.85
CA LEU A 41 -15.63 12.25 -1.17
C LEU A 41 -16.97 12.21 -0.42
N LYS A 42 -17.69 13.33 -0.30
CA LYS A 42 -18.99 13.36 0.39
C LYS A 42 -20.02 12.32 -0.08
N PRO A 43 -20.14 12.02 -1.40
CA PRO A 43 -21.11 11.05 -1.88
C PRO A 43 -20.78 9.59 -1.57
N TYR A 44 -19.59 9.29 -1.06
CA TYR A 44 -19.12 7.92 -0.83
C TYR A 44 -19.27 7.54 0.65
N ASP A 45 -19.70 6.31 0.88
CA ASP A 45 -19.81 5.69 2.22
C ASP A 45 -18.52 4.94 2.58
N VAL A 46 -17.83 4.43 1.57
CA VAL A 46 -16.64 3.58 1.71
C VAL A 46 -15.46 4.20 0.95
N ILE A 47 -14.33 4.32 1.61
CA ILE A 47 -13.09 4.82 1.03
C ILE A 47 -11.99 3.77 1.22
N LEU A 48 -11.43 3.29 0.11
CA LEU A 48 -10.27 2.40 0.10
C LEU A 48 -9.06 3.23 -0.33
N LEU A 49 -7.98 3.23 0.46
CA LEU A 49 -6.74 3.88 0.07
C LEU A 49 -5.68 2.84 -0.22
N GLY A 50 -5.16 2.83 -1.45
CA GLY A 50 -4.01 2.04 -1.86
C GLY A 50 -2.74 2.87 -1.95
N GLY A 51 -1.65 2.40 -1.32
CA GLY A 51 -0.37 3.10 -1.37
C GLY A 51 0.83 2.18 -1.45
N GLY A 52 1.81 2.53 -2.29
CA GLY A 52 3.09 1.87 -2.31
C GLY A 52 3.87 2.12 -1.02
N VAL A 53 4.57 1.11 -0.53
CA VAL A 53 5.42 1.22 0.66
C VAL A 53 6.80 1.72 0.25
N TYR A 54 7.19 2.88 0.78
CA TYR A 54 8.51 3.47 0.57
C TYR A 54 9.07 3.94 1.91
N ALA A 55 10.25 3.46 2.29
CA ALA A 55 10.90 3.80 3.56
C ALA A 55 9.95 3.73 4.77
N SER A 56 9.19 2.64 4.88
CA SER A 56 8.19 2.37 5.92
C SER A 56 6.96 3.30 5.91
N GLY A 57 6.84 4.21 4.94
CA GLY A 57 5.66 5.04 4.72
C GLY A 57 4.73 4.44 3.68
N ILE A 58 3.43 4.80 3.74
CA ILE A 58 2.42 4.43 2.75
C ILE A 58 2.12 5.66 1.90
N ALA A 59 2.38 5.57 0.59
CA ALA A 59 2.12 6.66 -0.33
C ALA A 59 0.62 7.01 -0.33
N GLY A 60 0.31 8.31 -0.34
CA GLY A 60 -1.08 8.79 -0.30
C GLY A 60 -1.72 8.80 1.09
N PHE A 61 -1.14 8.15 2.11
CA PHE A 61 -1.74 8.10 3.46
C PHE A 61 -1.89 9.48 4.10
N GLN A 62 -1.06 10.44 3.75
CA GLN A 62 -1.19 11.83 4.19
C GLN A 62 -2.54 12.46 3.80
N PHE A 63 -3.15 12.02 2.70
CA PHE A 63 -4.47 12.48 2.31
C PHE A 63 -5.52 12.12 3.39
N ILE A 64 -5.53 10.87 3.85
CA ILE A 64 -6.44 10.43 4.92
C ILE A 64 -6.12 11.19 6.22
N LYS A 65 -4.84 11.29 6.61
CA LYS A 65 -4.43 11.99 7.85
C LYS A 65 -4.91 13.43 7.89
N LYS A 66 -4.76 14.16 6.79
CA LYS A 66 -5.17 15.58 6.72
C LYS A 66 -6.68 15.78 6.74
N ASN A 67 -7.43 14.80 6.27
CA ASN A 67 -8.87 14.93 6.05
C ASN A 67 -9.69 14.08 7.03
N ILE A 68 -9.08 13.39 7.99
CA ILE A 68 -9.77 12.40 8.84
C ILE A 68 -10.99 12.98 9.54
N GLY A 69 -10.93 14.22 10.02
CA GLY A 69 -12.06 14.88 10.65
C GLY A 69 -13.28 15.09 9.72
N GLN A 70 -13.04 15.25 8.40
CA GLN A 70 -14.09 15.36 7.39
C GLN A 70 -14.59 14.00 6.89
N LEU A 71 -13.87 12.94 7.22
CA LEU A 71 -14.13 11.57 6.79
C LEU A 71 -14.58 10.67 7.94
N ALA A 72 -14.88 11.25 9.12
CA ALA A 72 -15.17 10.51 10.35
C ALA A 72 -16.43 9.62 10.25
N ASP A 73 -17.37 9.98 9.37
CA ASP A 73 -18.59 9.21 9.08
C ASP A 73 -18.39 8.10 8.03
N LYS A 74 -17.21 8.01 7.43
CA LYS A 74 -16.90 7.07 6.33
C LYS A 74 -16.26 5.79 6.85
N LYS A 75 -16.54 4.70 6.14
CA LYS A 75 -15.85 3.42 6.33
C LYS A 75 -14.55 3.44 5.54
N ILE A 76 -13.42 3.53 6.24
CA ILE A 76 -12.10 3.67 5.61
C ILE A 76 -11.29 2.41 5.82
N THR A 77 -10.57 1.96 4.80
CA THR A 77 -9.53 0.96 4.91
C THR A 77 -8.32 1.31 4.03
N VAL A 78 -7.16 0.77 4.40
CA VAL A 78 -5.90 1.01 3.68
C VAL A 78 -5.32 -0.32 3.24
N PHE A 79 -4.82 -0.38 2.01
CA PHE A 79 -3.97 -1.46 1.55
C PHE A 79 -2.60 -0.94 1.13
N ALA A 80 -1.58 -1.49 1.76
CA ALA A 80 -0.18 -1.16 1.50
C ALA A 80 0.42 -2.15 0.51
N VAL A 81 1.13 -1.66 -0.50
CA VAL A 81 1.73 -2.49 -1.55
C VAL A 81 3.24 -2.39 -1.48
N GLY A 82 3.91 -3.49 -1.13
CA GLY A 82 5.36 -3.54 -0.99
C GLY A 82 6.00 -4.74 -1.69
N ALA A 83 7.28 -4.64 -2.03
CA ALA A 83 8.00 -5.72 -2.71
C ALA A 83 8.31 -6.92 -1.81
N SER A 84 8.45 -6.71 -0.51
CA SER A 84 8.75 -7.78 0.46
C SER A 84 7.59 -8.76 0.62
N PRO A 85 7.84 -10.02 1.00
CA PRO A 85 6.79 -10.89 1.49
C PRO A 85 6.06 -10.27 2.69
N TYR A 86 4.86 -10.79 3.00
CA TYR A 86 4.15 -10.41 4.22
C TYR A 86 5.00 -10.71 5.45
N ASP A 87 5.12 -9.73 6.34
CA ASP A 87 5.79 -9.84 7.63
C ASP A 87 4.95 -9.11 8.68
N GLU A 88 4.37 -9.88 9.60
CA GLU A 88 3.49 -9.36 10.64
C GLU A 88 4.18 -8.29 11.50
N LYS A 89 5.45 -8.51 11.86
CA LYS A 89 6.24 -7.56 12.66
C LYS A 89 6.40 -6.23 11.93
N ALA A 90 6.72 -6.26 10.63
CA ALA A 90 6.85 -5.07 9.82
C ALA A 90 5.52 -4.32 9.67
N ILE A 91 4.41 -5.03 9.52
CA ILE A 91 3.07 -4.45 9.44
C ILE A 91 2.67 -3.81 10.77
N LEU A 92 2.93 -4.46 11.91
CA LEU A 92 2.67 -3.89 13.23
C LEU A 92 3.50 -2.62 13.46
N GLN A 93 4.78 -2.62 13.12
CA GLN A 93 5.62 -1.42 13.19
C GLN A 93 5.09 -0.28 12.32
N MET A 94 4.64 -0.58 11.11
CA MET A 94 4.04 0.41 10.21
C MET A 94 2.75 1.00 10.81
N ARG A 95 1.91 0.17 11.43
CA ARG A 95 0.72 0.63 12.14
C ARG A 95 1.08 1.55 13.30
N ASP A 96 2.03 1.15 14.14
CA ASP A 96 2.45 1.94 15.31
C ASP A 96 3.05 3.28 14.93
N LEU A 97 3.71 3.37 13.78
CA LEU A 97 4.28 4.61 13.28
C LEU A 97 3.22 5.56 12.70
N HIS A 98 2.26 5.04 11.96
CA HIS A 98 1.40 5.86 11.12
C HIS A 98 -0.06 5.93 11.56
N PHE A 99 -0.61 4.87 12.19
CA PHE A 99 -2.01 4.78 12.57
C PHE A 99 -2.21 5.16 14.05
N LYS A 100 -2.14 6.47 14.34
CA LYS A 100 -2.31 7.02 15.69
C LYS A 100 -3.65 7.71 15.85
N ASN A 101 -4.12 7.86 17.08
CA ASN A 101 -5.36 8.54 17.46
C ASN A 101 -6.57 7.99 16.67
N GLU A 102 -7.30 8.84 15.98
CA GLU A 102 -8.48 8.49 15.18
C GLU A 102 -8.20 7.50 14.05
N LEU A 103 -6.96 7.45 13.57
CA LEU A 103 -6.53 6.52 12.52
C LEU A 103 -6.36 5.09 13.01
N ARG A 104 -6.28 4.87 14.33
CA ARG A 104 -5.98 3.55 14.92
C ARG A 104 -7.01 2.48 14.57
N SER A 105 -8.27 2.88 14.38
CA SER A 105 -9.38 1.99 14.02
C SER A 105 -9.39 1.57 12.54
N ILE A 106 -8.63 2.26 11.68
CA ILE A 106 -8.61 1.98 10.25
C ILE A 106 -7.90 0.64 9.99
N PRO A 107 -8.56 -0.34 9.34
CA PRO A 107 -7.92 -1.58 8.94
C PRO A 107 -6.78 -1.34 7.94
N LEU A 108 -5.69 -2.08 8.11
CA LEU A 108 -4.55 -2.10 7.19
C LEU A 108 -4.38 -3.51 6.64
N PHE A 109 -4.37 -3.62 5.32
CA PHE A 109 -4.06 -4.84 4.58
C PHE A 109 -2.74 -4.69 3.83
N TYR A 110 -2.09 -5.81 3.53
CA TYR A 110 -0.85 -5.82 2.79
C TYR A 110 -0.99 -6.66 1.53
N CYS A 111 -0.48 -6.12 0.42
CA CYS A 111 -0.42 -6.79 -0.86
C CYS A 111 1.04 -6.81 -1.33
N ARG A 112 1.51 -7.94 -1.83
CA ARG A 112 2.85 -7.99 -2.39
C ARG A 112 2.84 -7.37 -3.79
N GLY A 113 3.81 -6.50 -4.06
CA GLY A 113 3.90 -5.74 -5.29
C GLY A 113 4.88 -6.31 -6.30
N ALA A 114 5.64 -5.42 -6.92
CA ALA A 114 6.61 -5.75 -7.96
C ALA A 114 7.95 -5.05 -7.70
N TRP A 115 8.98 -5.52 -8.37
CA TRP A 115 10.32 -4.96 -8.34
C TRP A 115 10.90 -4.91 -9.75
N ASP A 116 11.35 -3.72 -10.16
CA ASP A 116 12.03 -3.53 -11.44
C ASP A 116 12.95 -2.32 -11.33
N GLU A 117 14.25 -2.56 -11.12
CA GLU A 117 15.23 -1.49 -10.96
C GLU A 117 15.39 -0.63 -12.22
N GLU A 118 15.11 -1.18 -13.40
CA GLU A 118 15.27 -0.45 -14.67
C GLU A 118 14.25 0.67 -14.81
N THR A 119 13.03 0.45 -14.29
CA THR A 119 11.95 1.45 -14.31
C THR A 119 12.03 2.46 -13.17
N MET A 120 12.89 2.23 -12.17
CA MET A 120 13.02 3.13 -11.02
C MET A 120 13.64 4.47 -11.43
N LYS A 121 13.14 5.53 -10.81
CA LYS A 121 13.79 6.85 -10.85
C LYS A 121 15.20 6.74 -10.31
N PHE A 122 16.11 7.58 -10.83
CA PHE A 122 17.53 7.56 -10.44
C PHE A 122 17.75 7.60 -8.92
N THR A 123 17.01 8.45 -8.22
CA THR A 123 17.10 8.59 -6.75
C THR A 123 16.71 7.31 -6.01
N ASP A 124 15.62 6.66 -6.43
CA ASP A 124 15.15 5.42 -5.80
C ASP A 124 16.11 4.26 -6.08
N ARG A 125 16.58 4.18 -7.32
CA ARG A 125 17.57 3.18 -7.71
C ARG A 125 18.88 3.34 -6.94
N ALA A 126 19.35 4.58 -6.75
CA ALA A 126 20.54 4.86 -5.96
C ALA A 126 20.36 4.45 -4.49
N LEU A 127 19.21 4.75 -3.90
CA LEU A 127 18.87 4.35 -2.53
C LEU A 127 18.80 2.82 -2.40
N CYS A 128 18.14 2.14 -3.32
CA CYS A 128 18.07 0.68 -3.34
C CYS A 128 19.46 0.05 -3.42
N LYS A 129 20.32 0.54 -4.31
CA LYS A 129 21.71 0.05 -4.44
C LYS A 129 22.53 0.30 -3.16
N MET A 130 22.31 1.43 -2.49
CA MET A 130 22.96 1.71 -1.21
C MET A 130 22.52 0.70 -0.14
N LEU A 131 21.20 0.44 -0.05
CA LEU A 131 20.65 -0.56 0.88
C LEU A 131 21.16 -1.98 0.57
N GLN A 132 21.18 -2.38 -0.70
CA GLN A 132 21.74 -3.67 -1.14
C GLN A 132 23.19 -3.83 -0.70
N LYS A 133 24.03 -2.79 -0.89
CA LYS A 133 25.43 -2.79 -0.44
C LYS A 133 25.56 -2.88 1.09
N ALA A 134 24.67 -2.24 1.83
CA ALA A 134 24.67 -2.29 3.30
C ALA A 134 24.26 -3.69 3.80
N VAL A 135 23.21 -4.27 3.23
CA VAL A 135 22.72 -5.62 3.58
C VAL A 135 23.74 -6.69 3.20
N ALA A 136 24.41 -6.57 2.03
CA ALA A 136 25.44 -7.52 1.58
C ALA A 136 26.65 -7.64 2.52
N LYS A 137 26.85 -6.68 3.45
CA LYS A 137 27.89 -6.75 4.46
C LYS A 137 27.49 -7.53 5.72
N GLN A 138 26.21 -7.88 5.85
CA GLN A 138 25.69 -8.63 6.99
C GLN A 138 25.73 -10.13 6.69
N ASN A 139 25.58 -10.94 7.75
CA ASN A 139 25.49 -12.39 7.61
C ASN A 139 24.15 -12.77 6.93
N PRO A 140 24.16 -13.46 5.79
CA PRO A 140 22.93 -13.85 5.09
C PRO A 140 21.95 -14.69 5.90
N ASP A 141 22.46 -15.48 6.86
CA ASP A 141 21.64 -16.33 7.73
C ASP A 141 20.79 -15.50 8.73
N GLU A 142 21.20 -14.27 8.99
CA GLU A 142 20.54 -13.34 9.91
C GLU A 142 19.65 -12.33 9.21
N TYR A 143 19.48 -12.42 7.87
CA TYR A 143 18.65 -11.48 7.12
C TYR A 143 17.20 -11.54 7.58
N GLU A 144 16.64 -10.36 7.83
CA GLU A 144 15.20 -10.18 7.99
C GLU A 144 14.46 -10.44 6.64
N PRO A 145 13.15 -10.74 6.65
CA PRO A 145 12.39 -11.06 5.43
C PRO A 145 12.55 -10.01 4.31
N TRP A 146 12.56 -8.74 4.65
CA TRP A 146 12.74 -7.66 3.66
C TRP A 146 14.15 -7.62 3.07
N GLN A 147 15.19 -7.97 3.87
CA GLN A 147 16.57 -8.04 3.40
C GLN A 147 16.76 -9.21 2.43
N LYS A 148 16.19 -10.37 2.76
CA LYS A 148 16.16 -11.53 1.85
C LYS A 148 15.49 -11.18 0.53
N ALA A 149 14.31 -10.54 0.58
CA ALA A 149 13.60 -10.12 -0.61
C ALA A 149 14.42 -9.11 -1.46
N LEU A 150 15.03 -8.13 -0.80
CA LEU A 150 15.89 -7.13 -1.46
C LEU A 150 17.08 -7.80 -2.17
N MET A 151 17.77 -8.73 -1.52
CA MET A 151 18.94 -9.41 -2.08
C MET A 151 18.56 -10.38 -3.20
N CYS A 152 17.42 -11.07 -3.10
CA CYS A 152 16.91 -11.92 -4.18
C CYS A 152 16.46 -11.12 -5.41
N ALA A 153 16.09 -9.87 -5.25
CA ALA A 153 15.62 -9.01 -6.34
C ALA A 153 16.75 -8.27 -7.08
N VAL A 154 18.01 -8.36 -6.60
CA VAL A 154 19.15 -7.70 -7.25
C VAL A 154 19.28 -8.15 -8.69
N GLY A 155 19.24 -7.19 -9.64
CA GLY A 155 19.35 -7.46 -11.06
C GLY A 155 18.19 -8.25 -11.67
N GLN A 156 17.10 -8.43 -10.94
CA GLN A 156 15.90 -9.14 -11.37
C GLN A 156 14.75 -8.18 -11.64
N LYS A 157 13.85 -8.59 -12.52
CA LYS A 157 12.53 -8.02 -12.68
C LYS A 157 11.52 -9.02 -12.13
N CYS A 158 10.79 -8.61 -11.10
CA CYS A 158 9.85 -9.48 -10.39
C CYS A 158 8.46 -8.84 -10.33
N ASP A 159 7.43 -9.62 -10.63
CA ASP A 159 6.04 -9.27 -10.39
C ASP A 159 5.41 -10.35 -9.51
N TRP A 160 5.13 -9.99 -8.25
CA TRP A 160 4.49 -10.86 -7.25
C TRP A 160 3.04 -10.44 -6.98
N THR A 161 2.48 -9.57 -7.82
CA THR A 161 1.10 -9.15 -7.66
C THR A 161 0.16 -10.31 -7.94
N ASP A 162 -0.81 -10.53 -7.04
CA ASP A 162 -1.81 -11.58 -7.13
C ASP A 162 -3.13 -11.10 -6.52
N GLN A 163 -4.25 -11.41 -7.17
CA GLN A 163 -5.58 -11.00 -6.71
C GLN A 163 -5.96 -11.60 -5.35
N SER A 164 -5.38 -12.75 -4.98
CA SER A 164 -5.61 -13.39 -3.68
C SER A 164 -5.24 -12.50 -2.49
N TYR A 165 -4.28 -11.58 -2.66
CA TYR A 165 -3.97 -10.59 -1.63
C TYR A 165 -5.13 -9.64 -1.31
N LEU A 166 -6.12 -9.53 -2.19
CA LEU A 166 -7.31 -8.68 -1.99
C LEU A 166 -8.43 -9.38 -1.20
N GLU A 167 -8.39 -10.71 -1.06
CA GLU A 167 -9.46 -11.45 -0.38
C GLU A 167 -9.76 -10.95 1.05
N PRO A 168 -8.77 -10.69 1.93
CA PRO A 168 -9.06 -10.18 3.27
C PRO A 168 -9.73 -8.80 3.24
N LEU A 169 -9.34 -7.95 2.29
CA LEU A 169 -9.93 -6.62 2.11
C LEU A 169 -11.36 -6.72 1.58
N LEU A 170 -11.63 -7.60 0.63
CA LEU A 170 -12.97 -7.84 0.10
C LEU A 170 -13.92 -8.35 1.19
N LYS A 171 -13.47 -9.28 2.04
CA LYS A 171 -14.22 -9.74 3.23
C LYS A 171 -14.52 -8.59 4.21
N GLN A 172 -13.62 -7.62 4.33
CA GLN A 172 -13.87 -6.43 5.15
C GLN A 172 -14.96 -5.55 4.54
N ILE A 173 -14.93 -5.35 3.22
CA ILE A 173 -15.96 -4.57 2.50
C ILE A 173 -17.34 -5.24 2.63
N GLU A 174 -17.41 -6.55 2.52
CA GLU A 174 -18.65 -7.31 2.68
C GLU A 174 -19.31 -7.11 4.05
N LYS A 175 -18.54 -7.01 5.12
CA LYS A 175 -19.07 -6.68 6.47
C LYS A 175 -19.68 -5.30 6.57
N TRP A 176 -19.39 -4.43 5.62
CA TRP A 176 -19.90 -3.06 5.57
C TRP A 176 -21.13 -2.88 4.67
N ARG A 177 -21.48 -3.91 3.93
CA ARG A 177 -22.70 -3.96 3.10
C ARG A 177 -23.91 -4.39 3.92
#